data_3309c855259673dfa825f54b3241321c
#
_entry.id   3309c855259673dfa825f54b3241321c
#
_cell.length_a   1.000
_cell.length_b   1.000
_cell.length_c   1.000
_cell.angle_alpha   90.00
_cell.angle_beta   90.00
_cell.angle_gamma   90.00
#
_symmetry.space_group_name_H-M   'P 1'
#
loop_
_entity.id
_entity.type
_entity.pdbx_description
1 polymer ?
#
loop_
_entity_poly.entity_id
_entity_poly.type
_entity_poly.pdbx_seq_one_letter_code
_entity_poly.pdbx_strand_id
1 'polypeptide(L)'
;MVAKVGIVRLNPKFSITELIIQLRIHHQTKILALLKFTCMKKYIILILCICIGKTGLAQEDSTLIYLRFPAVPPFSITKIADSTTFTKANLAKRKSTLIFIFSPDCEHCQKETRALIANIKLFKKAQIIMASPLEYHILKKFYDEYKIADYPNIIMGRDPSYFFGTFYNVRSFPAIFLYDKKGNFVKAFNESVPVQKIAQFL
;
A
#
# COMPACT_ATOMS: atom_id res chain seq x y z
N MET A 1 21.01 -28.97 -41.53
CA MET A 1 20.51 -30.34 -41.29
C MET A 1 19.83 -30.81 -42.56
N VAL A 2 20.52 -31.66 -43.35
CA VAL A 2 20.14 -32.03 -44.72
C VAL A 2 19.09 -33.11 -44.66
N ALA A 3 17.93 -32.88 -45.30
CA ALA A 3 16.85 -33.85 -45.42
C ALA A 3 17.27 -35.01 -46.37
N LYS A 4 17.32 -36.21 -45.84
CA LYS A 4 17.53 -37.45 -46.64
C LYS A 4 16.27 -37.67 -47.53
N VAL A 5 16.49 -37.46 -48.83
CA VAL A 5 15.53 -37.90 -49.85
C VAL A 5 15.62 -39.45 -49.96
N GLY A 6 14.60 -40.12 -49.48
CA GLY A 6 14.50 -41.57 -49.63
C GLY A 6 14.16 -41.96 -51.08
N ILE A 7 15.09 -42.62 -51.76
CA ILE A 7 14.87 -43.16 -53.10
C ILE A 7 13.97 -44.39 -52.97
N VAL A 8 12.72 -44.27 -53.46
CA VAL A 8 11.77 -45.37 -53.57
C VAL A 8 12.24 -46.27 -54.76
N ARG A 9 12.71 -47.47 -54.47
CA ARG A 9 12.98 -48.50 -55.51
C ARG A 9 11.65 -48.94 -56.09
N LEU A 10 11.41 -48.59 -57.37
CA LEU A 10 10.25 -49.07 -58.11
C LEU A 10 10.41 -50.52 -58.51
N ASN A 11 9.46 -51.35 -58.07
CA ASN A 11 9.35 -52.78 -58.45
C ASN A 11 8.69 -52.87 -59.82
N PRO A 12 9.24 -53.58 -60.82
CA PRO A 12 8.78 -53.51 -62.25
C PRO A 12 7.46 -54.15 -62.56
N LYS A 13 6.63 -54.49 -61.57
CA LYS A 13 5.29 -55.11 -61.73
C LYS A 13 4.12 -54.24 -61.34
N PHE A 14 4.33 -52.93 -61.05
CA PHE A 14 3.22 -52.08 -60.68
C PHE A 14 2.55 -51.44 -61.92
N SER A 15 1.23 -51.62 -61.97
CA SER A 15 0.38 -50.96 -62.99
C SER A 15 0.38 -49.43 -62.72
N ILE A 16 0.34 -48.64 -63.82
CA ILE A 16 0.26 -47.17 -63.74
C ILE A 16 -0.95 -46.73 -62.85
N THR A 17 -2.01 -47.47 -62.82
CA THR A 17 -3.19 -47.23 -62.00
C THR A 17 -2.88 -47.33 -60.47
N GLU A 18 -2.07 -48.26 -60.06
CA GLU A 18 -1.67 -48.41 -58.64
C GLU A 18 -0.76 -47.24 -58.20
N LEU A 19 0.13 -46.82 -59.09
CA LEU A 19 1.02 -45.69 -58.83
C LEU A 19 0.19 -44.40 -58.60
N ILE A 20 -0.83 -44.13 -59.45
CA ILE A 20 -1.72 -42.99 -59.34
C ILE A 20 -2.50 -43.05 -58.00
N ILE A 21 -2.99 -44.23 -57.63
CA ILE A 21 -3.70 -44.40 -56.36
C ILE A 21 -2.80 -44.11 -55.18
N GLN A 22 -1.58 -44.65 -55.16
CA GLN A 22 -0.60 -44.39 -54.08
C GLN A 22 -0.22 -42.91 -53.98
N LEU A 23 -0.02 -42.23 -55.08
CA LEU A 23 0.25 -40.80 -55.10
C LEU A 23 -0.93 -40.00 -54.56
N ARG A 24 -2.15 -40.37 -54.91
CA ARG A 24 -3.38 -39.73 -54.45
C ARG A 24 -3.60 -39.93 -52.93
N ILE A 25 -3.37 -41.13 -52.42
CA ILE A 25 -3.44 -41.41 -50.98
C ILE A 25 -2.38 -40.61 -50.23
N HIS A 26 -1.14 -40.58 -50.73
CA HIS A 26 -0.05 -39.85 -50.08
C HIS A 26 -0.30 -38.31 -50.09
N HIS A 27 -0.91 -37.78 -51.15
CA HIS A 27 -1.29 -36.36 -51.21
C HIS A 27 -2.44 -36.06 -50.25
N GLN A 28 -3.45 -36.92 -50.15
CA GLN A 28 -4.57 -36.80 -49.21
C GLN A 28 -4.10 -36.86 -47.74
N THR A 29 -3.17 -37.74 -47.40
CA THR A 29 -2.65 -37.87 -46.03
C THR A 29 -1.83 -36.64 -45.63
N LYS A 30 -1.06 -36.02 -46.57
CA LYS A 30 -0.35 -34.78 -46.32
C LYS A 30 -1.29 -33.58 -46.08
N ILE A 31 -2.36 -33.45 -46.87
CA ILE A 31 -3.37 -32.42 -46.70
C ILE A 31 -4.07 -32.58 -45.35
N LEU A 32 -4.45 -33.81 -44.96
CA LEU A 32 -5.09 -34.07 -43.69
C LEU A 32 -4.19 -33.76 -42.48
N ALA A 33 -2.88 -34.06 -42.60
CA ALA A 33 -1.90 -33.72 -41.57
C ALA A 33 -1.71 -32.21 -41.44
N LEU A 34 -1.66 -31.45 -42.54
CA LEU A 34 -1.57 -30.00 -42.54
C LEU A 34 -2.80 -29.32 -41.92
N LEU A 35 -4.02 -29.84 -42.25
CA LEU A 35 -5.27 -29.34 -41.68
C LEU A 35 -5.36 -29.59 -40.17
N LYS A 36 -4.93 -30.76 -39.70
CA LYS A 36 -4.86 -31.05 -38.25
C LYS A 36 -3.88 -30.12 -37.53
N PHE A 37 -2.72 -29.85 -38.16
CA PHE A 37 -1.69 -28.97 -37.55
C PHE A 37 -2.13 -27.52 -37.48
N THR A 38 -2.82 -27.00 -38.50
CA THR A 38 -3.38 -25.66 -38.50
C THR A 38 -4.55 -25.49 -37.52
N CYS A 39 -5.38 -26.50 -37.38
CA CYS A 39 -6.49 -26.54 -36.42
C CYS A 39 -5.93 -26.55 -34.97
N MET A 40 -4.95 -27.39 -34.66
CA MET A 40 -4.29 -27.41 -33.35
C MET A 40 -3.67 -26.06 -32.97
N LYS A 41 -2.97 -25.41 -33.92
CA LYS A 41 -2.41 -24.07 -33.66
C LYS A 41 -3.50 -23.04 -33.24
N LYS A 42 -4.66 -23.06 -33.90
CA LYS A 42 -5.77 -22.16 -33.57
C LYS A 42 -6.30 -22.43 -32.15
N TYR A 43 -6.45 -23.68 -31.75
CA TYR A 43 -6.90 -24.03 -30.39
C TYR A 43 -5.86 -23.66 -29.33
N ILE A 44 -4.56 -23.84 -29.60
CA ILE A 44 -3.48 -23.45 -28.68
C ILE A 44 -3.49 -21.93 -28.48
N ILE A 45 -3.63 -21.14 -29.57
CA ILE A 45 -3.72 -19.68 -29.48
C ILE A 45 -4.97 -19.26 -28.70
N LEU A 46 -6.12 -19.90 -28.94
CA LEU A 46 -7.35 -19.61 -28.21
C LEU A 46 -7.22 -19.89 -26.72
N ILE A 47 -6.63 -21.02 -26.34
CA ILE A 47 -6.36 -21.37 -24.94
C ILE A 47 -5.37 -20.39 -24.30
N LEU A 48 -4.31 -19.99 -25.03
CA LEU A 48 -3.34 -19.01 -24.55
C LEU A 48 -4.01 -17.64 -24.31
N CYS A 49 -4.88 -17.18 -25.21
CA CYS A 49 -5.66 -15.95 -25.03
C CYS A 49 -6.62 -16.02 -23.84
N ILE A 50 -7.26 -17.17 -23.59
CA ILE A 50 -8.13 -17.37 -22.42
C ILE A 50 -7.33 -17.37 -21.11
N CYS A 51 -6.13 -17.94 -21.10
CA CYS A 51 -5.24 -17.93 -19.94
C CYS A 51 -4.70 -16.51 -19.62
N ILE A 52 -4.36 -15.72 -20.63
CA ILE A 52 -3.88 -14.34 -20.47
C ILE A 52 -5.02 -13.41 -20.01
N GLY A 53 -6.26 -13.64 -20.50
CA GLY A 53 -7.43 -12.86 -20.08
C GLY A 53 -7.86 -13.07 -18.61
N LYS A 54 -7.32 -14.10 -17.93
CA LYS A 54 -7.61 -14.41 -16.52
C LYS A 54 -6.54 -13.94 -15.54
N THR A 55 -5.44 -13.35 -15.99
CA THR A 55 -4.59 -12.53 -15.13
C THR A 55 -5.29 -11.19 -14.90
N GLY A 56 -6.46 -11.24 -14.26
CA GLY A 56 -6.93 -10.09 -13.52
C GLY A 56 -5.82 -9.76 -12.54
N LEU A 57 -5.11 -8.66 -12.77
CA LEU A 57 -4.30 -8.03 -11.75
C LEU A 57 -5.26 -7.92 -10.57
N ALA A 58 -5.07 -8.74 -9.54
CA ALA A 58 -5.59 -8.45 -8.23
C ALA A 58 -4.95 -7.10 -7.90
N GLN A 59 -5.63 -6.03 -8.27
CA GLN A 59 -5.33 -4.71 -7.82
C GLN A 59 -5.58 -4.80 -6.33
N GLU A 60 -4.49 -5.01 -5.58
CA GLU A 60 -4.49 -4.89 -4.14
C GLU A 60 -5.11 -3.52 -3.91
N ASP A 61 -6.35 -3.51 -3.40
CA ASP A 61 -7.05 -2.27 -3.06
C ASP A 61 -6.27 -1.63 -1.91
N SER A 62 -5.16 -0.99 -2.28
CA SER A 62 -4.23 -0.29 -1.40
C SER A 62 -4.82 1.03 -0.91
N THR A 63 -6.15 1.10 -0.82
CA THR A 63 -6.80 2.24 -0.21
C THR A 63 -6.40 2.25 1.26
N LEU A 64 -5.61 3.25 1.63
CA LEU A 64 -5.11 3.43 2.98
C LEU A 64 -6.26 3.34 3.99
N ILE A 65 -6.08 2.58 5.07
CA ILE A 65 -7.14 2.29 6.05
C ILE A 65 -7.81 3.57 6.54
N TYR A 66 -7.05 4.62 6.80
CA TYR A 66 -7.58 5.89 7.29
C TYR A 66 -8.40 6.67 6.23
N LEU A 67 -8.28 6.35 4.94
CA LEU A 67 -9.15 6.91 3.88
C LEU A 67 -10.46 6.11 3.75
N ARG A 68 -10.42 4.80 4.02
CA ARG A 68 -11.63 3.96 4.07
C ARG A 68 -12.46 4.24 5.31
N PHE A 69 -11.81 4.57 6.44
CA PHE A 69 -12.43 4.90 7.71
C PHE A 69 -12.02 6.32 8.13
N PRO A 70 -12.59 7.36 7.52
CA PRO A 70 -12.12 8.74 7.65
C PRO A 70 -12.48 9.40 8.98
N ALA A 71 -12.80 8.64 10.00
CA ALA A 71 -13.01 9.13 11.36
C ALA A 71 -11.76 8.89 12.21
N VAL A 72 -11.59 9.69 13.28
CA VAL A 72 -10.54 9.42 14.29
C VAL A 72 -10.62 7.96 14.71
N PRO A 73 -9.53 7.17 14.59
CA PRO A 73 -9.53 5.75 14.91
C PRO A 73 -9.70 5.48 16.41
N PRO A 74 -10.10 4.27 16.80
CA PRO A 74 -10.18 3.87 18.21
C PRO A 74 -8.78 3.54 18.74
N PHE A 75 -8.02 4.54 19.13
CA PHE A 75 -6.68 4.39 19.69
C PHE A 75 -6.67 4.30 21.22
N SER A 76 -5.59 3.77 21.77
CA SER A 76 -5.28 3.76 23.19
C SER A 76 -3.78 3.97 23.38
N ILE A 77 -3.40 5.02 24.10
CA ILE A 77 -1.99 5.34 24.44
C ILE A 77 -1.84 5.49 25.94
N THR A 78 -0.62 5.25 26.44
CA THR A 78 -0.26 5.53 27.83
C THR A 78 0.37 6.93 27.89
N LYS A 79 -0.26 7.87 28.60
CA LYS A 79 0.26 9.23 28.75
C LYS A 79 1.62 9.25 29.45
N ILE A 80 2.51 10.13 28.98
CA ILE A 80 3.83 10.33 29.58
C ILE A 80 3.74 11.16 30.87
N ALA A 81 2.75 12.02 30.98
CA ALA A 81 2.58 12.91 32.13
C ALA A 81 2.31 12.16 33.44
N ASP A 82 1.46 11.13 33.41
CA ASP A 82 0.92 10.46 34.60
C ASP A 82 0.70 8.95 34.45
N SER A 83 1.17 8.36 33.36
CA SER A 83 1.02 6.93 33.03
C SER A 83 -0.44 6.44 32.94
N THR A 84 -1.41 7.34 32.87
CA THR A 84 -2.82 6.94 32.68
C THR A 84 -3.13 6.67 31.22
N THR A 85 -4.13 5.85 30.96
CA THR A 85 -4.59 5.53 29.60
C THR A 85 -5.38 6.70 29.03
N PHE A 86 -5.08 7.05 27.78
CA PHE A 86 -5.80 8.05 26.99
C PHE A 86 -6.31 7.42 25.68
N THR A 87 -7.59 7.55 25.43
CA THR A 87 -8.27 6.93 24.30
C THR A 87 -9.03 7.98 23.48
N LYS A 88 -9.60 7.56 22.34
CA LYS A 88 -10.52 8.39 21.56
C LYS A 88 -11.66 8.99 22.39
N ALA A 89 -12.16 8.27 23.38
CA ALA A 89 -13.26 8.75 24.25
C ALA A 89 -12.86 9.95 25.12
N ASN A 90 -11.58 10.14 25.36
CA ASN A 90 -11.03 11.24 26.15
C ASN A 90 -10.75 12.50 25.32
N LEU A 91 -10.96 12.46 24.00
CA LEU A 91 -10.76 13.63 23.13
C LEU A 91 -11.70 14.78 23.53
N ALA A 92 -11.14 15.99 23.52
CA ALA A 92 -11.91 17.20 23.83
C ALA A 92 -13.00 17.44 22.79
N LYS A 93 -14.23 17.54 23.24
CA LYS A 93 -15.38 17.85 22.36
C LYS A 93 -15.21 19.22 21.70
N ARG A 94 -15.64 19.32 20.43
CA ARG A 94 -15.63 20.58 19.64
C ARG A 94 -14.22 21.14 19.36
N LYS A 95 -13.18 20.35 19.55
CA LYS A 95 -11.82 20.68 19.10
C LYS A 95 -11.42 19.83 17.92
N SER A 96 -10.67 20.40 16.99
CA SER A 96 -9.99 19.62 15.95
C SER A 96 -8.93 18.73 16.61
N THR A 97 -8.62 17.59 16.01
CA THR A 97 -7.58 16.68 16.52
C THR A 97 -6.41 16.64 15.54
N LEU A 98 -5.21 16.88 16.04
CA LEU A 98 -3.97 16.68 15.33
C LEU A 98 -3.26 15.47 15.94
N ILE A 99 -3.05 14.42 15.15
CA ILE A 99 -2.26 13.24 15.54
C ILE A 99 -0.88 13.40 14.93
N PHE A 100 0.14 13.49 15.77
CA PHE A 100 1.54 13.66 15.40
C PHE A 100 2.31 12.40 15.80
N ILE A 101 2.68 11.60 14.81
CA ILE A 101 3.42 10.36 14.99
C ILE A 101 4.89 10.65 14.75
N PHE A 102 5.74 10.34 15.72
CA PHE A 102 7.12 10.78 15.72
C PHE A 102 8.07 9.76 16.36
N SER A 103 9.38 9.98 16.15
CA SER A 103 10.46 9.37 16.94
C SER A 103 11.27 10.48 17.61
N PRO A 104 11.60 10.37 18.92
CA PRO A 104 12.51 11.27 19.60
C PRO A 104 13.88 11.45 18.93
N ASP A 105 14.40 10.39 18.28
CA ASP A 105 15.71 10.40 17.61
C ASP A 105 15.68 11.04 16.22
N CYS A 106 14.50 11.38 15.72
CA CYS A 106 14.31 11.97 14.40
C CYS A 106 14.52 13.49 14.45
N GLU A 107 15.55 13.99 13.81
CA GLU A 107 15.86 15.44 13.77
C GLU A 107 14.72 16.29 13.19
N HIS A 108 14.02 15.77 12.15
CA HIS A 108 12.85 16.45 11.57
C HIS A 108 11.71 16.53 12.59
N CYS A 109 11.49 15.47 13.39
CA CYS A 109 10.49 15.48 14.45
C CYS A 109 10.81 16.47 15.56
N GLN A 110 12.08 16.55 15.95
CA GLN A 110 12.57 17.53 16.94
C GLN A 110 12.37 18.95 16.43
N LYS A 111 12.72 19.23 15.16
CA LYS A 111 12.51 20.51 14.52
C LYS A 111 11.04 20.89 14.46
N GLU A 112 10.18 19.94 14.04
CA GLU A 112 8.73 20.13 13.96
C GLU A 112 8.12 20.39 15.35
N THR A 113 8.58 19.66 16.38
CA THR A 113 8.14 19.87 17.77
C THR A 113 8.50 21.27 18.26
N ARG A 114 9.73 21.75 18.02
CA ARG A 114 10.14 23.13 18.36
C ARG A 114 9.28 24.16 17.65
N ALA A 115 9.03 23.96 16.35
CA ALA A 115 8.20 24.87 15.56
C ALA A 115 6.75 24.90 16.05
N LEU A 116 6.19 23.74 16.39
CA LEU A 116 4.84 23.60 16.94
C LEU A 116 4.70 24.36 18.26
N ILE A 117 5.65 24.16 19.19
CA ILE A 117 5.66 24.82 20.49
C ILE A 117 5.81 26.35 20.33
N ALA A 118 6.72 26.80 19.50
CA ALA A 118 6.93 28.23 19.23
C ALA A 118 5.67 28.91 18.64
N ASN A 119 4.84 28.14 17.94
CA ASN A 119 3.62 28.62 17.31
C ASN A 119 2.34 28.05 17.94
N ILE A 120 2.39 27.60 19.19
CA ILE A 120 1.28 26.88 19.84
C ILE A 120 -0.05 27.67 19.86
N LYS A 121 0.04 29.01 19.78
CA LYS A 121 -1.14 29.88 19.69
C LYS A 121 -1.99 29.62 18.45
N LEU A 122 -1.43 29.13 17.35
CA LEU A 122 -2.15 28.75 16.14
C LEU A 122 -3.03 27.52 16.36
N PHE A 123 -2.68 26.69 17.35
CA PHE A 123 -3.33 25.40 17.65
C PHE A 123 -4.31 25.47 18.83
N LYS A 124 -4.72 26.68 19.27
CA LYS A 124 -5.64 26.85 20.44
C LYS A 124 -6.97 26.10 20.30
N LYS A 125 -7.45 25.92 19.05
CA LYS A 125 -8.72 25.22 18.75
C LYS A 125 -8.53 23.73 18.49
N ALA A 126 -7.30 23.23 18.58
CA ALA A 126 -6.96 21.83 18.37
C ALA A 126 -6.48 21.17 19.66
N GLN A 127 -6.70 19.86 19.74
CA GLN A 127 -6.02 18.97 20.66
C GLN A 127 -4.96 18.20 19.87
N ILE A 128 -3.73 18.17 20.39
CA ILE A 128 -2.58 17.55 19.73
C ILE A 128 -2.25 16.26 20.46
N ILE A 129 -2.26 15.13 19.75
CA ILE A 129 -1.89 13.82 20.23
C ILE A 129 -0.52 13.48 19.66
N MET A 130 0.52 13.55 20.45
CA MET A 130 1.88 13.14 20.09
C MET A 130 2.07 11.68 20.49
N ALA A 131 2.30 10.79 19.53
CA ALA A 131 2.40 9.36 19.78
C ALA A 131 3.69 8.75 19.21
N SER A 132 4.30 7.86 19.98
CA SER A 132 5.48 7.09 19.59
C SER A 132 5.43 5.70 20.24
N PRO A 133 5.93 4.64 19.58
CA PRO A 133 5.97 3.30 20.15
C PRO A 133 7.15 3.07 21.11
N LEU A 134 8.08 4.01 21.16
CA LEU A 134 9.32 3.86 21.93
C LEU A 134 9.08 3.73 23.45
N GLU A 135 10.11 3.28 24.16
CA GLU A 135 10.02 3.02 25.59
C GLU A 135 9.74 4.30 26.40
N TYR A 136 9.03 4.13 27.52
CA TYR A 136 8.57 5.22 28.37
C TYR A 136 9.69 6.19 28.77
N HIS A 137 10.86 5.68 29.18
CA HIS A 137 11.98 6.52 29.64
C HIS A 137 12.54 7.41 28.53
N ILE A 138 12.54 6.93 27.27
CA ILE A 138 12.98 7.70 26.10
C ILE A 138 11.98 8.84 25.83
N LEU A 139 10.70 8.53 25.87
CA LEU A 139 9.62 9.49 25.67
C LEU A 139 9.55 10.49 26.84
N LYS A 140 9.81 10.05 28.07
CA LYS A 140 9.84 10.95 29.23
C LYS A 140 10.96 11.97 29.13
N LYS A 141 12.15 11.56 28.69
CA LYS A 141 13.27 12.49 28.42
C LYS A 141 12.86 13.56 27.41
N PHE A 142 12.25 13.17 26.29
CA PHE A 142 11.76 14.11 25.26
C PHE A 142 10.66 15.01 25.83
N TYR A 143 9.71 14.46 26.59
CA TYR A 143 8.63 15.21 27.24
C TYR A 143 9.16 16.34 28.12
N ASP A 144 10.19 16.04 28.94
CA ASP A 144 10.80 16.99 29.86
C ASP A 144 11.67 18.02 29.12
N GLU A 145 12.47 17.59 28.16
CA GLU A 145 13.33 18.45 27.33
C GLU A 145 12.52 19.54 26.60
N TYR A 146 11.39 19.15 26.01
CA TYR A 146 10.52 20.07 25.28
C TYR A 146 9.46 20.72 26.17
N LYS A 147 9.49 20.52 27.49
CA LYS A 147 8.55 21.07 28.46
C LYS A 147 7.10 20.90 28.06
N ILE A 148 6.75 19.70 27.57
CA ILE A 148 5.41 19.41 27.03
C ILE A 148 4.31 19.64 28.08
N ALA A 149 4.63 19.52 29.35
CA ALA A 149 3.71 19.80 30.47
C ALA A 149 3.13 21.23 30.45
N ASP A 150 3.85 22.20 29.87
CA ASP A 150 3.43 23.61 29.81
C ASP A 150 2.32 23.85 28.75
N TYR A 151 2.01 22.82 27.93
CA TYR A 151 1.08 22.94 26.81
C TYR A 151 -0.15 22.03 27.01
N PRO A 152 -1.21 22.49 27.67
CA PRO A 152 -2.35 21.66 28.07
C PRO A 152 -3.16 21.11 26.89
N ASN A 153 -2.95 21.61 25.68
CA ASN A 153 -3.57 21.08 24.46
C ASN A 153 -2.71 19.99 23.78
N ILE A 154 -1.54 19.65 24.34
CA ILE A 154 -0.68 18.57 23.87
C ILE A 154 -0.80 17.38 24.82
N ILE A 155 -1.22 16.24 24.31
CA ILE A 155 -1.21 14.95 25.00
C ILE A 155 -0.14 14.10 24.36
N MET A 156 0.94 13.84 25.08
CA MET A 156 1.99 12.95 24.60
C MET A 156 1.87 11.58 25.26
N GLY A 157 1.93 10.50 24.46
CA GLY A 157 1.75 9.16 24.96
C GLY A 157 2.54 8.10 24.18
N ARG A 158 2.75 6.97 24.87
CA ARG A 158 3.31 5.76 24.29
C ARG A 158 2.23 4.96 23.60
N ASP A 159 2.48 4.54 22.37
CA ASP A 159 1.66 3.61 21.57
C ASP A 159 2.40 2.24 21.48
N PRO A 160 2.33 1.38 22.52
CA PRO A 160 3.15 0.18 22.59
C PRO A 160 2.79 -0.85 21.51
N SER A 161 1.59 -0.80 20.98
CA SER A 161 1.12 -1.69 19.91
C SER A 161 1.47 -1.21 18.50
N TYR A 162 2.06 -0.01 18.37
CA TYR A 162 2.31 0.65 17.10
C TYR A 162 1.02 0.79 16.27
N PHE A 163 -0.10 1.01 16.98
CA PHE A 163 -1.43 1.12 16.37
C PHE A 163 -1.50 2.22 15.32
N PHE A 164 -1.01 3.42 15.65
CA PHE A 164 -1.04 4.55 14.72
C PHE A 164 -0.17 4.29 13.50
N GLY A 165 1.02 3.70 13.67
CA GLY A 165 1.90 3.38 12.56
C GLY A 165 1.27 2.43 11.55
N THR A 166 0.58 1.41 12.05
CA THR A 166 -0.13 0.42 11.24
C THR A 166 -1.39 1.01 10.59
N PHE A 167 -2.24 1.71 11.36
CA PHE A 167 -3.49 2.28 10.87
C PHE A 167 -3.26 3.32 9.77
N TYR A 168 -2.25 4.17 9.94
CA TYR A 168 -1.92 5.23 8.98
C TYR A 168 -0.91 4.79 7.92
N ASN A 169 -0.40 3.56 7.97
CA ASN A 169 0.66 3.07 7.08
C ASN A 169 1.87 4.01 7.06
N VAL A 170 2.34 4.42 8.26
CA VAL A 170 3.44 5.37 8.41
C VAL A 170 4.75 4.78 7.89
N ARG A 171 5.36 5.44 6.91
CA ARG A 171 6.62 5.04 6.27
C ARG A 171 7.81 5.90 6.67
N SER A 172 7.55 7.11 7.16
CA SER A 172 8.57 8.08 7.58
C SER A 172 8.05 8.95 8.72
N PHE A 173 8.97 9.55 9.46
CA PHE A 173 8.66 10.50 10.53
C PHE A 173 9.16 11.91 10.17
N PRO A 174 8.46 12.96 10.60
CA PRO A 174 7.15 12.94 11.26
C PRO A 174 6.00 12.61 10.31
N ALA A 175 4.89 12.04 10.84
CA ALA A 175 3.64 11.90 10.13
C ALA A 175 2.52 12.58 10.92
N ILE A 176 1.72 13.42 10.25
CA ILE A 176 0.70 14.26 10.88
C ILE A 176 -0.65 14.02 10.20
N PHE A 177 -1.67 13.77 11.00
CA PHE A 177 -3.03 13.52 10.54
C PHE A 177 -3.99 14.47 11.23
N LEU A 178 -4.80 15.18 10.44
CA LEU A 178 -5.73 16.20 10.93
C LEU A 178 -7.17 15.73 10.82
N TYR A 179 -7.93 15.99 11.86
CA TYR A 179 -9.36 15.74 11.96
C TYR A 179 -10.10 17.01 12.37
N ASP A 180 -11.25 17.23 11.79
CA ASP A 180 -12.12 18.34 12.14
C ASP A 180 -12.75 18.19 13.54
N LYS A 181 -13.55 19.17 13.96
CA LYS A 181 -14.24 19.19 15.25
C LYS A 181 -15.31 18.09 15.41
N LYS A 182 -15.69 17.44 14.30
CA LYS A 182 -16.62 16.29 14.26
C LYS A 182 -15.85 14.95 14.27
N GLY A 183 -14.53 15.01 14.16
CA GLY A 183 -13.65 13.84 14.09
C GLY A 183 -13.53 13.26 12.69
N ASN A 184 -13.88 13.99 11.63
CA ASN A 184 -13.67 13.56 10.24
C ASN A 184 -12.28 13.92 9.78
N PHE A 185 -11.66 13.03 9.00
CA PHE A 185 -10.34 13.23 8.41
C PHE A 185 -10.34 14.45 7.47
N VAL A 186 -9.31 15.29 7.61
CA VAL A 186 -9.13 16.52 6.82
C VAL A 186 -7.91 16.42 5.92
N LYS A 187 -6.73 16.09 6.50
CA LYS A 187 -5.45 16.13 5.79
C LYS A 187 -4.41 15.25 6.47
N ALA A 188 -3.50 14.69 5.65
CA ALA A 188 -2.27 14.05 6.12
C ALA A 188 -1.03 14.78 5.58
N PHE A 189 0.06 14.77 6.37
CA PHE A 189 1.39 15.17 5.99
C PHE A 189 2.34 14.05 6.42
N ASN A 190 3.02 13.44 5.47
CA ASN A 190 3.96 12.32 5.69
C ASN A 190 5.43 12.80 5.66
N GLU A 191 5.62 14.09 5.87
CA GLU A 191 6.90 14.77 5.91
C GLU A 191 6.81 16.03 6.79
N SER A 192 7.96 16.60 7.18
CA SER A 192 8.00 17.87 7.89
C SER A 192 7.54 19.01 6.98
N VAL A 193 6.56 19.78 7.44
CA VAL A 193 6.01 20.93 6.74
C VAL A 193 5.92 22.14 7.69
N PRO A 194 5.95 23.39 7.19
CA PRO A 194 5.76 24.55 8.06
C PRO A 194 4.47 24.45 8.88
N VAL A 195 4.57 24.63 10.20
CA VAL A 195 3.43 24.48 11.13
C VAL A 195 2.28 25.44 10.82
N GLN A 196 2.57 26.58 10.18
CA GLN A 196 1.58 27.52 9.67
C GLN A 196 0.69 26.89 8.60
N LYS A 197 1.28 26.04 7.74
CA LYS A 197 0.54 25.28 6.72
C LYS A 197 -0.39 24.24 7.36
N ILE A 198 0.06 23.58 8.44
CA ILE A 198 -0.76 22.65 9.21
C ILE A 198 -1.96 23.39 9.82
N ALA A 199 -1.70 24.55 10.44
CA ALA A 199 -2.72 25.33 11.15
C ALA A 199 -3.85 25.85 10.24
N GLN A 200 -3.63 25.98 8.93
CA GLN A 200 -4.66 26.39 7.96
C GLN A 200 -5.81 25.41 7.82
N PHE A 201 -5.63 24.16 8.28
CA PHE A 201 -6.63 23.09 8.18
C PHE A 201 -7.38 22.81 9.50
N LEU A 202 -7.23 23.66 10.54
CA LEU A 202 -7.79 23.46 11.88
C LEU A 202 -9.02 24.33 12.19
#